data_9f0bbac0bc04e5e810982dddfda318b2
#
_entry.id   9f0bbac0bc04e5e810982dddfda318b2
#
_cell.length_a   1.000
_cell.length_b   1.000
_cell.length_c   1.000
_cell.angle_alpha   90.00
_cell.angle_beta   90.00
_cell.angle_gamma   90.00
#
_symmetry.space_group_name_H-M   'P 1'
#
loop_
_entity.id
_entity.type
_entity.pdbx_description
1 polymer ?
#
loop_
_entity_poly.entity_id
_entity_poly.type
_entity_poly.pdbx_seq_one_letter_code
_entity_poly.pdbx_strand_id
1 'polypeptide(L)'
;YLTDVIWELTDKNDDINYVASWESNRGCPYPCTYCDWGSMTAQKISTFSEDRLFKEIEWFGKNKIVYIDSCDANFGIFQEKDYKLAKKLSDVALEKNYPQRIRLSWAKFSSDKLIPLAKQLQRSGLLRAVTLALQSLDETTLQLVKRENIKFDEFSILTDAFRKNQIPTYTEMIMGMPGETLASWKKGLEILASDAKIDSIYV
;
A
#
# COMPACT_ATOMS: atom_id res chain seq x y z
N TYR A 1 -12.36 14.68 9.00
CA TYR A 1 -11.59 14.73 10.27
C TYR A 1 -11.49 16.16 10.81
N LEU A 2 -11.13 17.13 9.97
CA LEU A 2 -10.76 18.50 10.39
C LEU A 2 -11.88 19.32 11.05
N THR A 3 -13.12 18.88 10.97
CA THR A 3 -14.30 19.54 11.56
C THR A 3 -14.62 19.00 12.97
N ASP A 4 -13.96 17.94 13.42
CA ASP A 4 -14.24 17.23 14.68
C ASP A 4 -15.68 16.69 14.85
N VAL A 5 -16.52 16.78 13.80
CA VAL A 5 -17.93 16.32 13.82
C VAL A 5 -18.07 14.88 14.29
N ILE A 6 -17.07 14.03 14.04
CA ILE A 6 -17.10 12.65 14.51
C ILE A 6 -17.27 12.54 16.04
N TRP A 7 -16.68 13.48 16.79
CA TRP A 7 -16.73 13.47 18.26
C TRP A 7 -18.07 13.98 18.79
N GLU A 8 -18.78 14.79 18.01
CA GLU A 8 -20.15 15.20 18.33
C GLU A 8 -21.13 14.03 18.16
N LEU A 9 -20.82 13.10 17.25
CA LEU A 9 -21.67 11.95 16.93
C LEU A 9 -21.37 10.70 17.75
N THR A 10 -20.15 10.54 18.28
CA THR A 10 -19.68 9.27 18.84
C THR A 10 -19.23 9.32 20.30
N ASP A 11 -19.32 10.46 20.98
CA ASP A 11 -18.82 10.66 22.34
C ASP A 11 -17.41 10.09 22.52
N LYS A 12 -16.38 10.89 22.26
CA LYS A 12 -14.99 10.45 22.30
C LYS A 12 -14.67 9.73 23.62
N ASN A 13 -14.22 8.49 23.53
CA ASN A 13 -13.82 7.67 24.66
C ASN A 13 -12.34 7.27 24.54
N ASP A 14 -11.50 7.68 25.48
CA ASP A 14 -10.06 7.42 25.47
C ASP A 14 -9.71 5.94 25.74
N ASP A 15 -10.65 5.10 26.20
CA ASP A 15 -10.47 3.67 26.38
C ASP A 15 -10.65 2.86 25.06
N ILE A 16 -11.07 3.54 23.99
CA ILE A 16 -11.32 2.92 22.69
C ILE A 16 -10.17 3.25 21.73
N ASN A 17 -9.69 2.22 21.04
CA ASN A 17 -8.73 2.38 19.96
C ASN A 17 -9.45 2.79 18.65
N TYR A 18 -9.22 4.02 18.22
CA TYR A 18 -9.80 4.54 16.99
C TYR A 18 -8.93 4.22 15.77
N VAL A 19 -9.60 3.86 14.68
CA VAL A 19 -9.03 3.61 13.38
C VAL A 19 -9.53 4.66 12.39
N ALA A 20 -8.68 5.15 11.51
CA ALA A 20 -9.07 6.08 10.46
C ALA A 20 -8.93 5.43 9.07
N SER A 21 -9.96 5.55 8.25
CA SER A 21 -9.84 5.35 6.80
C SER A 21 -9.37 6.67 6.18
N TRP A 22 -8.26 6.65 5.43
CA TRP A 22 -7.63 7.87 4.92
C TRP A 22 -7.37 7.76 3.43
N GLU A 23 -7.63 8.84 2.71
CA GLU A 23 -7.45 8.92 1.27
C GLU A 23 -6.62 10.15 0.92
N SER A 24 -5.43 9.95 0.34
CA SER A 24 -4.56 11.02 -0.12
C SER A 24 -4.74 11.33 -1.61
N ASN A 25 -5.22 10.34 -2.35
CA ASN A 25 -5.58 10.44 -3.77
C ASN A 25 -6.72 9.46 -4.08
N ARG A 26 -7.44 9.73 -5.16
CA ARG A 26 -8.58 8.93 -5.61
C ARG A 26 -8.44 8.57 -7.08
N GLY A 27 -8.70 7.30 -7.40
CA GLY A 27 -8.62 6.75 -8.74
C GLY A 27 -7.46 5.79 -8.92
N CYS A 28 -7.55 4.98 -9.97
CA CYS A 28 -6.50 4.04 -10.38
C CYS A 28 -6.37 4.07 -11.91
N PRO A 29 -5.17 4.27 -12.48
CA PRO A 29 -4.99 4.39 -13.93
C PRO A 29 -4.98 3.04 -14.63
N TYR A 30 -4.97 1.92 -13.88
CA TYR A 30 -4.82 0.59 -14.43
C TYR A 30 -6.17 -0.07 -14.74
N PRO A 31 -6.29 -0.82 -15.85
CA PRO A 31 -7.53 -1.42 -16.33
C PRO A 31 -7.72 -2.87 -15.87
N CYS A 32 -7.15 -3.30 -14.75
CA CYS A 32 -7.24 -4.68 -14.28
C CYS A 32 -8.70 -5.12 -14.10
N THR A 33 -9.16 -6.11 -14.87
CA THR A 33 -10.59 -6.45 -14.97
C THR A 33 -11.17 -7.18 -13.76
N TYR A 34 -10.33 -7.74 -12.89
CA TYR A 34 -10.75 -8.38 -11.64
C TYR A 34 -10.93 -7.37 -10.49
N CYS A 35 -10.46 -6.15 -10.67
CA CYS A 35 -10.40 -5.14 -9.61
C CYS A 35 -11.54 -4.15 -9.76
N ASP A 36 -12.32 -4.00 -8.71
CA ASP A 36 -13.32 -2.94 -8.59
C ASP A 36 -12.96 -2.04 -7.39
N TRP A 37 -11.93 -1.24 -7.56
CA TRP A 37 -11.52 -0.28 -6.53
C TRP A 37 -12.51 0.88 -6.45
N GLY A 38 -13.71 0.59 -5.88
CA GLY A 38 -14.79 1.55 -5.77
C GLY A 38 -15.26 2.10 -7.12
N SER A 39 -15.23 1.27 -8.17
CA SER A 39 -15.53 1.67 -9.57
C SER A 39 -14.60 2.77 -10.10
N MET A 40 -13.41 2.93 -9.51
CA MET A 40 -12.43 3.95 -9.87
C MET A 40 -11.25 3.41 -10.70
N THR A 41 -11.36 2.17 -11.21
CA THR A 41 -10.36 1.58 -12.11
C THR A 41 -10.35 2.24 -13.48
N ALA A 42 -9.18 2.29 -14.12
CA ALA A 42 -8.95 2.99 -15.39
C ALA A 42 -9.33 4.48 -15.37
N GLN A 43 -9.32 5.10 -14.19
CA GLN A 43 -9.68 6.49 -13.99
C GLN A 43 -8.45 7.38 -13.78
N LYS A 44 -8.57 8.64 -14.20
CA LYS A 44 -7.56 9.64 -13.88
C LYS A 44 -7.49 9.83 -12.36
N ILE A 45 -6.26 9.79 -11.82
CA ILE A 45 -6.05 10.01 -10.40
C ILE A 45 -6.21 11.49 -10.08
N SER A 46 -7.05 11.80 -9.10
CA SER A 46 -7.17 13.11 -8.47
C SER A 46 -6.48 13.10 -7.11
N THR A 47 -5.82 14.20 -6.76
CA THR A 47 -5.10 14.32 -5.49
C THR A 47 -5.74 15.38 -4.62
N PHE A 48 -5.70 15.17 -3.30
CA PHE A 48 -6.03 16.21 -2.33
C PHE A 48 -4.81 17.12 -2.09
N SER A 49 -5.05 18.34 -1.62
CA SER A 49 -3.98 19.29 -1.35
C SER A 49 -3.07 18.83 -0.21
N GLU A 50 -1.77 19.09 -0.32
CA GLU A 50 -0.81 18.74 0.73
C GLU A 50 -1.16 19.41 2.07
N ASP A 51 -1.64 20.65 2.06
CA ASP A 51 -2.06 21.38 3.26
C ASP A 51 -3.18 20.65 4.03
N ARG A 52 -4.21 20.18 3.30
CA ARG A 52 -5.29 19.38 3.89
C ARG A 52 -4.74 18.08 4.49
N LEU A 53 -3.94 17.35 3.72
CA LEU A 53 -3.42 16.04 4.14
C LEU A 53 -2.49 16.18 5.36
N PHE A 54 -1.68 17.22 5.42
CA PHE A 54 -0.83 17.48 6.59
C PHE A 54 -1.64 17.80 7.84
N LYS A 55 -2.71 18.59 7.70
CA LYS A 55 -3.63 18.85 8.81
C LYS A 55 -4.35 17.60 9.29
N GLU A 56 -4.76 16.71 8.37
CA GLU A 56 -5.36 15.42 8.72
C GLU A 56 -4.37 14.52 9.48
N ILE A 57 -3.10 14.46 9.06
CA ILE A 57 -2.05 13.70 9.76
C ILE A 57 -1.83 14.25 11.19
N GLU A 58 -1.78 15.58 11.35
CA GLU A 58 -1.71 16.20 12.67
C GLU A 58 -2.93 15.86 13.54
N TRP A 59 -4.12 15.86 12.93
CA TRP A 59 -5.35 15.48 13.60
C TRP A 59 -5.30 14.02 14.09
N PHE A 60 -4.77 13.10 13.29
CA PHE A 60 -4.60 11.69 13.68
C PHE A 60 -3.71 11.55 14.91
N GLY A 61 -2.56 12.23 14.93
CA GLY A 61 -1.67 12.23 16.08
C GLY A 61 -2.33 12.86 17.35
N LYS A 62 -2.98 14.02 17.19
CA LYS A 62 -3.67 14.71 18.27
C LYS A 62 -4.79 13.87 18.89
N ASN A 63 -5.53 13.14 18.07
CA ASN A 63 -6.69 12.37 18.49
C ASN A 63 -6.37 10.89 18.81
N LYS A 64 -5.09 10.54 18.90
CA LYS A 64 -4.63 9.20 19.30
C LYS A 64 -5.18 8.09 18.38
N ILE A 65 -5.24 8.36 17.05
CA ILE A 65 -5.63 7.34 16.08
C ILE A 65 -4.56 6.24 16.05
N VAL A 66 -4.95 5.02 16.41
CA VAL A 66 -3.99 3.90 16.54
C VAL A 66 -3.56 3.39 15.16
N TYR A 67 -4.50 3.28 14.25
CA TYR A 67 -4.29 2.65 12.95
C TYR A 67 -4.91 3.48 11.84
N ILE A 68 -4.16 3.66 10.74
CA ILE A 68 -4.65 4.27 9.52
C ILE A 68 -4.77 3.19 8.46
N ASP A 69 -5.95 3.03 7.88
CA ASP A 69 -6.21 2.24 6.69
C ASP A 69 -6.29 3.16 5.48
N SER A 70 -5.25 3.15 4.65
CA SER A 70 -5.22 3.98 3.45
C SER A 70 -6.16 3.42 2.39
N CYS A 71 -7.01 4.29 1.87
CA CYS A 71 -7.92 4.01 0.77
C CYS A 71 -7.29 4.36 -0.60
N ASP A 72 -6.02 4.73 -0.66
CA ASP A 72 -5.31 4.95 -1.90
C ASP A 72 -5.11 3.63 -2.64
N ALA A 73 -5.37 3.61 -3.94
CA ALA A 73 -5.12 2.41 -4.76
C ALA A 73 -3.63 2.19 -5.05
N ASN A 74 -2.82 3.23 -5.02
CA ASN A 74 -1.41 3.17 -5.45
C ASN A 74 -0.56 4.22 -4.72
N PHE A 75 -0.27 4.02 -3.44
CA PHE A 75 0.65 4.90 -2.70
C PHE A 75 2.08 4.77 -3.24
N GLY A 76 2.74 5.88 -3.47
CA GLY A 76 4.06 5.94 -4.10
C GLY A 76 4.01 6.24 -5.61
N ILE A 77 2.81 6.38 -6.20
CA ILE A 77 2.67 6.78 -7.61
C ILE A 77 3.08 8.24 -7.83
N PHE A 78 2.84 9.11 -6.85
CA PHE A 78 3.28 10.51 -6.83
C PHE A 78 4.47 10.68 -5.90
N GLN A 79 5.64 10.22 -6.32
CA GLN A 79 6.82 10.02 -5.50
C GLN A 79 7.16 11.17 -4.56
N GLU A 80 7.23 12.41 -5.07
CA GLU A 80 7.59 13.58 -4.26
C GLU A 80 6.54 13.87 -3.19
N LYS A 81 5.26 13.91 -3.58
CA LYS A 81 4.12 14.11 -2.68
C LYS A 81 4.06 13.01 -1.62
N ASP A 82 4.10 11.76 -2.07
CA ASP A 82 3.94 10.60 -1.19
C ASP A 82 5.12 10.47 -0.22
N TYR A 83 6.34 10.87 -0.64
CA TYR A 83 7.48 10.98 0.28
C TYR A 83 7.26 12.04 1.36
N LYS A 84 6.74 13.22 1.00
CA LYS A 84 6.38 14.27 1.98
C LYS A 84 5.34 13.77 2.98
N LEU A 85 4.33 13.03 2.49
CA LEU A 85 3.30 12.43 3.35
C LEU A 85 3.89 11.37 4.29
N ALA A 86 4.72 10.47 3.77
CA ALA A 86 5.41 9.46 4.57
C ALA A 86 6.29 10.10 5.65
N LYS A 87 7.01 11.17 5.29
CA LYS A 87 7.81 11.94 6.25
C LYS A 87 6.93 12.57 7.33
N LYS A 88 5.87 13.26 6.95
CA LYS A 88 4.94 13.91 7.89
C LYS A 88 4.29 12.91 8.84
N LEU A 89 3.82 11.77 8.32
CA LEU A 89 3.28 10.66 9.12
C LEU A 89 4.29 10.17 10.16
N SER A 90 5.54 9.96 9.73
CA SER A 90 6.61 9.50 10.62
C SER A 90 6.97 10.53 11.69
N ASP A 91 7.07 11.78 11.32
CA ASP A 91 7.42 12.86 12.26
C ASP A 91 6.33 13.00 13.34
N VAL A 92 5.04 12.98 12.95
CA VAL A 92 3.90 13.02 13.89
C VAL A 92 3.86 11.77 14.77
N ALA A 93 4.08 10.58 14.20
CA ALA A 93 4.08 9.35 14.96
C ALA A 93 5.21 9.31 16.00
N LEU A 94 6.40 9.80 15.68
CA LEU A 94 7.52 9.90 16.61
C LEU A 94 7.28 10.94 17.70
N GLU A 95 6.64 12.06 17.38
CA GLU A 95 6.36 13.14 18.34
C GLU A 95 5.23 12.76 19.31
N LYS A 96 4.13 12.18 18.78
CA LYS A 96 2.87 11.99 19.53
C LYS A 96 2.61 10.53 19.93
N ASN A 97 3.45 9.56 19.54
CA ASN A 97 3.24 8.11 19.63
C ASN A 97 1.99 7.60 18.87
N TYR A 98 1.43 8.41 18.00
CA TYR A 98 0.27 8.11 17.16
C TYR A 98 0.41 8.81 15.78
N PRO A 99 -0.07 8.15 14.70
CA PRO A 99 -0.59 6.79 14.66
C PRO A 99 0.49 5.74 14.96
N GLN A 100 0.09 4.51 15.31
CA GLN A 100 1.03 3.43 15.59
C GLN A 100 1.26 2.52 14.39
N ARG A 101 0.34 2.49 13.44
CA ARG A 101 0.40 1.66 12.24
C ARG A 101 -0.32 2.33 11.08
N ILE A 102 0.15 2.01 9.88
CA ILE A 102 -0.53 2.35 8.63
C ILE A 102 -0.51 1.15 7.67
N ARG A 103 -1.62 0.89 7.00
CA ARG A 103 -1.69 0.01 5.84
C ARG A 103 -1.76 0.84 4.57
N LEU A 104 -0.94 0.48 3.59
CA LEU A 104 -0.86 1.15 2.30
C LEU A 104 -0.99 0.13 1.17
N SER A 105 -1.77 0.44 0.15
CA SER A 105 -1.72 -0.26 -1.12
C SER A 105 -0.65 0.42 -1.98
N TRP A 106 0.48 -0.25 -2.16
CA TRP A 106 1.63 0.32 -2.84
C TRP A 106 1.45 0.37 -4.36
N ALA A 107 2.11 1.33 -4.99
CA ALA A 107 2.07 1.48 -6.43
C ALA A 107 2.55 0.22 -7.16
N LYS A 108 1.80 -0.19 -8.17
CA LYS A 108 1.96 -1.45 -8.91
C LYS A 108 3.33 -1.59 -9.57
N PHE A 109 3.84 -0.54 -10.17
CA PHE A 109 5.20 -0.51 -10.70
C PHE A 109 6.15 0.04 -9.65
N SER A 110 6.48 -0.83 -8.72
CA SER A 110 7.41 -0.53 -7.65
C SER A 110 8.82 -0.42 -8.22
N SER A 111 9.42 0.73 -8.06
CA SER A 111 10.83 0.96 -8.36
C SER A 111 11.62 1.14 -7.07
N ASP A 112 12.94 1.20 -7.18
CA ASP A 112 13.84 1.61 -6.12
C ASP A 112 13.42 2.90 -5.39
N LYS A 113 12.60 3.73 -6.04
CA LYS A 113 12.03 4.97 -5.49
C LYS A 113 11.01 4.75 -4.37
N LEU A 114 10.45 3.55 -4.21
CA LEU A 114 9.63 3.21 -3.04
C LEU A 114 10.46 2.97 -1.77
N ILE A 115 11.73 2.62 -1.91
CA ILE A 115 12.60 2.33 -0.76
C ILE A 115 12.73 3.53 0.19
N PRO A 116 12.94 4.78 -0.28
CA PRO A 116 12.97 5.94 0.60
C PRO A 116 11.66 6.17 1.36
N LEU A 117 10.49 5.95 0.72
CA LEU A 117 9.18 6.06 1.35
C LEU A 117 9.03 5.01 2.46
N ALA A 118 9.33 3.76 2.14
CA ALA A 118 9.23 2.64 3.08
C ALA A 118 10.18 2.83 4.27
N LYS A 119 11.41 3.24 4.04
CA LYS A 119 12.39 3.58 5.10
C LYS A 119 11.86 4.68 6.02
N GLN A 120 11.25 5.70 5.45
CA GLN A 120 10.71 6.81 6.23
C GLN A 120 9.61 6.34 7.19
N LEU A 121 8.70 5.49 6.72
CA LEU A 121 7.64 4.91 7.55
C LEU A 121 8.16 3.85 8.54
N GLN A 122 9.17 3.06 8.14
CA GLN A 122 9.79 2.07 9.01
C GLN A 122 10.48 2.72 10.22
N ARG A 123 11.16 3.85 10.01
CA ARG A 123 11.85 4.62 11.07
C ARG A 123 10.95 4.93 12.27
N SER A 124 9.69 5.19 12.03
CA SER A 124 8.69 5.49 13.07
C SER A 124 7.89 4.28 13.55
N GLY A 125 8.21 3.08 13.04
CA GLY A 125 7.49 1.86 13.37
C GLY A 125 6.10 1.75 12.72
N LEU A 126 5.72 2.67 11.84
CA LEU A 126 4.42 2.67 11.16
C LEU A 126 4.25 1.51 10.19
N LEU A 127 5.34 1.12 9.51
CA LEU A 127 5.31 0.12 8.45
C LEU A 127 5.72 -1.26 8.98
N ARG A 128 4.89 -2.28 8.68
CA ARG A 128 5.24 -3.69 8.94
C ARG A 128 5.93 -4.36 7.76
N ALA A 129 5.38 -4.16 6.57
CA ALA A 129 5.88 -4.75 5.34
C ALA A 129 5.41 -3.95 4.12
N VAL A 130 6.07 -4.13 2.99
CA VAL A 130 5.69 -3.55 1.69
C VAL A 130 5.04 -4.64 0.84
N THR A 131 3.86 -4.33 0.28
CA THR A 131 3.21 -5.21 -0.68
C THR A 131 3.80 -5.00 -2.07
N LEU A 132 4.23 -6.08 -2.70
CA LEU A 132 4.66 -6.13 -4.09
C LEU A 132 3.73 -7.08 -4.85
N ALA A 133 2.47 -6.65 -5.07
CA ALA A 133 1.40 -7.50 -5.55
C ALA A 133 1.59 -7.93 -7.01
N LEU A 134 1.79 -9.22 -7.25
CA LEU A 134 1.90 -9.81 -8.60
C LEU A 134 0.57 -10.36 -9.11
N GLN A 135 -0.27 -10.87 -8.23
CA GLN A 135 -1.59 -11.46 -8.48
C GLN A 135 -1.54 -12.78 -9.28
N SER A 136 -0.75 -12.88 -10.33
CA SER A 136 -0.41 -14.08 -11.09
C SER A 136 0.97 -13.93 -11.74
N LEU A 137 1.63 -15.04 -12.07
CA LEU A 137 2.82 -15.12 -12.92
C LEU A 137 2.53 -15.75 -14.27
N ASP A 138 1.30 -16.15 -14.54
CA ASP A 138 0.90 -16.72 -15.84
C ASP A 138 0.56 -15.61 -16.84
N GLU A 139 1.30 -15.56 -17.94
CA GLU A 139 1.15 -14.51 -18.95
C GLU A 139 -0.23 -14.50 -19.59
N THR A 140 -0.82 -15.68 -19.84
CA THR A 140 -2.17 -15.79 -20.43
C THR A 140 -3.20 -15.20 -19.50
N THR A 141 -3.13 -15.56 -18.22
CA THR A 141 -3.97 -15.00 -17.17
C THR A 141 -3.83 -13.49 -17.10
N LEU A 142 -2.61 -12.97 -17.02
CA LEU A 142 -2.34 -11.53 -16.95
C LEU A 142 -2.89 -10.76 -18.14
N GLN A 143 -2.75 -11.30 -19.37
CA GLN A 143 -3.32 -10.69 -20.58
C GLN A 143 -4.85 -10.64 -20.53
N LEU A 144 -5.51 -11.73 -20.14
CA LEU A 144 -6.97 -11.80 -20.03
C LEU A 144 -7.55 -10.84 -19.00
N VAL A 145 -6.84 -10.64 -17.90
CA VAL A 145 -7.27 -9.69 -16.85
C VAL A 145 -6.71 -8.28 -17.06
N LYS A 146 -6.07 -8.00 -18.20
CA LYS A 146 -5.49 -6.69 -18.53
C LYS A 146 -4.56 -6.15 -17.47
N ARG A 147 -3.74 -7.03 -16.91
CA ARG A 147 -2.73 -6.65 -15.91
C ARG A 147 -1.33 -6.78 -16.48
N GLU A 148 -0.56 -5.74 -16.35
CA GLU A 148 0.89 -5.75 -16.53
C GLU A 148 1.56 -5.84 -15.18
N ASN A 149 2.50 -6.74 -15.00
CA ASN A 149 3.36 -6.85 -13.84
C ASN A 149 4.73 -6.21 -14.10
N ILE A 150 5.45 -5.88 -13.05
CA ILE A 150 6.90 -5.71 -13.10
C ILE A 150 7.53 -7.01 -13.62
N LYS A 151 8.58 -6.92 -14.41
CA LYS A 151 9.32 -8.10 -14.87
C LYS A 151 9.92 -8.84 -13.69
N PHE A 152 9.95 -10.18 -13.76
CA PHE A 152 10.37 -10.99 -12.63
C PHE A 152 11.82 -10.69 -12.17
N ASP A 153 12.74 -10.42 -13.09
CA ASP A 153 14.11 -10.02 -12.75
C ASP A 153 14.15 -8.69 -11.99
N GLU A 154 13.36 -7.71 -12.42
CA GLU A 154 13.24 -6.42 -11.72
C GLU A 154 12.58 -6.58 -10.35
N PHE A 155 11.59 -7.47 -10.24
CA PHE A 155 10.96 -7.84 -8.97
C PHE A 155 11.96 -8.45 -7.99
N SER A 156 12.80 -9.38 -8.46
CA SER A 156 13.85 -10.00 -7.63
C SER A 156 14.90 -9.00 -7.16
N ILE A 157 15.31 -8.07 -8.03
CA ILE A 157 16.22 -6.97 -7.65
C ILE A 157 15.58 -6.08 -6.58
N LEU A 158 14.30 -5.77 -6.74
CA LEU A 158 13.57 -4.92 -5.79
C LEU A 158 13.39 -5.59 -4.43
N THR A 159 13.02 -6.88 -4.40
CA THR A 159 12.92 -7.63 -3.13
C THR A 159 14.26 -7.73 -2.42
N ASP A 160 15.36 -7.95 -3.16
CA ASP A 160 16.72 -7.91 -2.58
C ASP A 160 17.06 -6.52 -2.00
N ALA A 161 16.66 -5.45 -2.68
CA ALA A 161 16.88 -4.09 -2.20
C ALA A 161 16.09 -3.80 -0.91
N PHE A 162 14.85 -4.23 -0.80
CA PHE A 162 14.07 -4.13 0.44
C PHE A 162 14.70 -4.97 1.56
N ARG A 163 15.11 -6.20 1.28
CA ARG A 163 15.77 -7.08 2.25
C ARG A 163 17.07 -6.46 2.78
N LYS A 164 17.94 -5.89 1.93
CA LYS A 164 19.15 -5.18 2.33
C LYS A 164 18.88 -3.99 3.26
N ASN A 165 17.70 -3.42 3.16
CA ASN A 165 17.24 -2.33 4.02
C ASN A 165 16.41 -2.82 5.22
N GLN A 166 16.33 -4.15 5.45
CA GLN A 166 15.59 -4.77 6.54
C GLN A 166 14.08 -4.42 6.53
N ILE A 167 13.52 -4.22 5.34
CA ILE A 167 12.11 -3.94 5.13
C ILE A 167 11.45 -5.24 4.64
N PRO A 168 10.59 -5.88 5.43
CA PRO A 168 9.88 -7.08 5.00
C PRO A 168 8.97 -6.80 3.80
N THR A 169 8.84 -7.80 2.92
CA THR A 169 8.02 -7.73 1.73
C THR A 169 7.05 -8.90 1.67
N TYR A 170 5.89 -8.66 1.08
CA TYR A 170 4.97 -9.74 0.74
C TYR A 170 4.35 -9.52 -0.64
N THR A 171 3.93 -10.63 -1.25
CA THR A 171 3.14 -10.58 -2.48
C THR A 171 1.76 -11.14 -2.25
N GLU A 172 0.83 -10.71 -3.08
CA GLU A 172 -0.54 -11.22 -3.13
C GLU A 172 -0.74 -11.95 -4.44
N MET A 173 -1.38 -13.12 -4.37
CA MET A 173 -1.71 -13.97 -5.50
C MET A 173 -3.21 -14.26 -5.49
N ILE A 174 -3.86 -14.23 -6.65
CA ILE A 174 -5.27 -14.54 -6.79
C ILE A 174 -5.43 -15.86 -7.53
N MET A 175 -6.00 -16.87 -6.86
CA MET A 175 -6.26 -18.17 -7.45
C MET A 175 -7.57 -18.15 -8.25
N GLY A 176 -7.56 -18.78 -9.43
CA GLY A 176 -8.76 -19.00 -10.22
C GLY A 176 -9.17 -17.83 -11.12
N MET A 177 -8.23 -16.96 -11.46
CA MET A 177 -8.47 -15.91 -12.45
C MET A 177 -8.73 -16.51 -13.86
N PRO A 178 -9.38 -15.76 -14.77
CA PRO A 178 -9.62 -16.21 -16.14
C PRO A 178 -8.36 -16.70 -16.84
N GLY A 179 -8.42 -17.90 -17.42
CA GLY A 179 -7.28 -18.51 -18.13
C GLY A 179 -6.27 -19.24 -17.25
N GLU A 180 -6.36 -19.10 -15.93
CA GLU A 180 -5.46 -19.80 -15.02
C GLU A 180 -5.79 -21.29 -14.91
N THR A 181 -4.74 -22.11 -14.88
CA THR A 181 -4.83 -23.55 -14.64
C THR A 181 -4.19 -23.89 -13.29
N LEU A 182 -4.55 -25.04 -12.73
CA LEU A 182 -3.87 -25.54 -11.53
C LEU A 182 -2.36 -25.69 -11.73
N ALA A 183 -1.95 -26.05 -12.95
CA ALA A 183 -0.54 -26.21 -13.28
C ALA A 183 0.20 -24.85 -13.31
N SER A 184 -0.38 -23.83 -13.97
CA SER A 184 0.21 -22.47 -13.99
C SER A 184 0.23 -21.83 -12.61
N TRP A 185 -0.83 -22.05 -11.80
CA TRP A 185 -0.90 -21.60 -10.43
C TRP A 185 0.23 -22.18 -9.57
N LYS A 186 0.37 -23.53 -9.57
CA LYS A 186 1.44 -24.22 -8.83
C LYS A 186 2.82 -23.75 -9.25
N LYS A 187 3.06 -23.63 -10.56
CA LYS A 187 4.32 -23.12 -11.09
C LYS A 187 4.61 -21.69 -10.60
N GLY A 188 3.60 -20.83 -10.55
CA GLY A 188 3.74 -19.46 -10.00
C GLY A 188 4.18 -19.48 -8.54
N LEU A 189 3.58 -20.31 -7.71
CA LEU A 189 3.96 -20.47 -6.29
C LEU A 189 5.37 -21.03 -6.14
N GLU A 190 5.76 -22.01 -6.94
CA GLU A 190 7.12 -22.58 -6.93
C GLU A 190 8.18 -21.52 -7.24
N ILE A 191 7.96 -20.70 -8.27
CA ILE A 191 8.85 -19.60 -8.63
C ILE A 191 8.96 -18.57 -7.48
N LEU A 192 7.84 -18.21 -6.87
CA LEU A 192 7.84 -17.26 -5.76
C LEU A 192 8.56 -17.84 -4.52
N ALA A 193 8.40 -19.12 -4.25
CA ALA A 193 9.04 -19.75 -3.10
C ALA A 193 10.54 -19.96 -3.28
N SER A 194 11.01 -20.21 -4.52
CA SER A 194 12.42 -20.50 -4.81
C SER A 194 13.23 -19.25 -5.16
N ASP A 195 12.69 -18.39 -6.02
CA ASP A 195 13.51 -17.40 -6.73
C ASP A 195 13.21 -15.95 -6.32
N ALA A 196 12.00 -15.69 -5.80
CA ALA A 196 11.54 -14.32 -5.57
C ALA A 196 12.10 -13.65 -4.30
N LYS A 197 12.69 -14.41 -3.40
CA LYS A 197 13.23 -13.94 -2.09
C LYS A 197 12.23 -13.03 -1.33
N ILE A 198 10.96 -13.31 -1.47
CA ILE A 198 9.87 -12.61 -0.78
C ILE A 198 9.65 -13.22 0.60
N ASP A 199 9.28 -12.41 1.60
CA ASP A 199 9.15 -12.91 2.97
C ASP A 199 7.83 -13.63 3.22
N SER A 200 6.76 -13.25 2.50
CA SER A 200 5.44 -13.88 2.63
C SER A 200 4.65 -13.85 1.33
N ILE A 201 3.81 -14.87 1.13
CA ILE A 201 2.85 -14.96 0.01
C ILE A 201 1.46 -15.09 0.62
N TYR A 202 0.54 -14.21 0.21
CA TYR A 202 -0.88 -14.27 0.55
C TYR A 202 -1.69 -14.73 -0.66
N VAL A 203 -2.69 -15.58 -0.41
CA VAL A 203 -3.61 -16.13 -1.41
C VAL A 203 -5.04 -15.78 -1.03
#